data_495ef9f83778aa1aeea9a42aa53c097e
#
_entry.id   495ef9f83778aa1aeea9a42aa53c097e
#
_cell.length_a   1.000
_cell.length_b   1.000
_cell.length_c   1.000
_cell.angle_alpha   90.00
_cell.angle_beta   90.00
_cell.angle_gamma   90.00
#
_symmetry.space_group_name_H-M   'P 1'
#
loop_
_entity.id
_entity.type
_entity.pdbx_description
1 polymer ?
#
loop_
_entity_poly.entity_id
_entity_poly.type
_entity_poly.pdbx_seq_one_letter_code
_entity_poly.pdbx_strand_id
1 'polypeptide(L)'
;QWNTSGTSGSLTDYNPYGADPSGVFFNRIRHYETGNYPENKTVHFPMSCMHCEEAACVTVCPTGASYKREEDGIVLVDPEKCMGCNYCAWACPYGARELDREEGVMKKCTLCVDRIYDEKLPKSERKPACVMTCPTSARYFGDFDDPNSEVSRVSSDRGGQDLFAELGYKPVNKYLSP
;
A
#
# COMPACT_ATOMS: atom_id res chain seq x y z
N GLN A 1 -7.20 -5.37 10.49
CA GLN A 1 -6.22 -6.03 11.36
C GLN A 1 -5.48 -7.19 10.71
N TRP A 2 -5.80 -7.56 9.47
CA TRP A 2 -5.19 -8.72 8.81
C TRP A 2 -3.66 -8.63 8.71
N ASN A 3 -3.11 -7.44 8.55
CA ASN A 3 -1.68 -7.19 8.37
C ASN A 3 -1.12 -6.11 9.31
N THR A 4 -1.71 -5.92 10.46
CA THR A 4 -1.15 -5.04 11.47
C THR A 4 -0.45 -5.87 12.54
N SER A 5 0.72 -5.44 12.98
CA SER A 5 1.32 -5.97 14.20
C SER A 5 0.35 -5.77 15.35
N GLY A 6 0.26 -6.76 16.26
CA GLY A 6 -0.77 -6.86 17.27
C GLY A 6 -0.92 -5.72 18.28
N THR A 7 -0.04 -4.75 18.25
CA THR A 7 -0.05 -3.52 19.06
C THR A 7 -0.42 -2.30 18.23
N SER A 8 -1.36 -2.46 17.29
CA SER A 8 -1.93 -1.27 16.65
C SER A 8 -2.50 -0.35 17.72
N GLY A 9 -2.11 0.91 17.68
CA GLY A 9 -2.55 1.95 18.59
C GLY A 9 -4.05 1.94 18.83
N SER A 10 -4.45 2.42 19.97
CA SER A 10 -5.85 2.58 20.33
C SER A 10 -6.63 3.19 19.16
N LEU A 11 -7.82 2.66 18.88
CA LEU A 11 -8.78 3.29 17.96
C LEU A 11 -9.11 4.74 18.33
N THR A 12 -8.67 5.18 19.53
CA THR A 12 -8.77 6.54 20.01
C THR A 12 -7.57 7.41 19.66
N ASP A 13 -6.54 6.87 19.02
CA ASP A 13 -5.42 7.67 18.56
C ASP A 13 -5.83 8.47 17.33
N TYR A 14 -6.14 9.75 17.58
CA TYR A 14 -6.62 10.70 16.58
C TYR A 14 -5.56 11.07 15.54
N ASN A 15 -4.31 10.77 15.79
CA ASN A 15 -3.21 11.11 14.92
C ASN A 15 -2.36 9.89 14.57
N PRO A 16 -2.76 9.08 13.56
CA PRO A 16 -1.97 7.94 13.10
C PRO A 16 -0.59 8.35 12.53
N TYR A 17 -0.34 9.64 12.41
CA TYR A 17 0.93 10.23 11.96
C TYR A 17 1.66 10.96 13.09
N GLY A 18 1.21 10.82 14.33
CA GLY A 18 1.83 11.42 15.49
C GLY A 18 3.25 10.92 15.75
N ALA A 19 3.98 11.63 16.59
CA ALA A 19 5.38 11.31 16.92
C ALA A 19 5.55 9.96 17.60
N ASP A 20 4.48 9.42 18.17
CA ASP A 20 4.43 8.12 18.85
C ASP A 20 3.26 7.26 18.38
N PRO A 21 3.21 6.86 17.09
CA PRO A 21 2.25 5.85 16.69
C PRO A 21 2.65 4.52 17.31
N SER A 22 1.81 3.98 18.17
CA SER A 22 1.95 2.60 18.60
C SER A 22 1.44 1.70 17.47
N GLY A 23 2.33 1.10 16.72
CA GLY A 23 2.01 0.14 15.68
C GLY A 23 2.33 0.61 14.25
N VAL A 24 2.08 -0.27 13.30
CA VAL A 24 2.38 -0.10 11.88
C VAL A 24 1.10 0.05 11.08
N PHE A 25 1.01 1.10 10.27
CA PHE A 25 -0.13 1.39 9.42
C PHE A 25 0.17 1.11 7.95
N PHE A 26 -0.34 0.02 7.41
CA PHE A 26 -0.12 -0.36 6.00
C PHE A 26 -0.92 0.46 5.01
N ASN A 27 -1.96 1.12 5.47
CA ASN A 27 -2.81 1.99 4.68
C ASN A 27 -3.23 3.19 5.50
N ARG A 28 -3.03 4.38 4.96
CA ARG A 28 -3.37 5.66 5.56
C ARG A 28 -4.33 6.42 4.67
N ILE A 29 -5.31 7.08 5.25
CA ILE A 29 -6.21 7.97 4.51
C ILE A 29 -5.81 9.40 4.86
N ARG A 30 -5.30 10.13 3.87
CA ARG A 30 -5.07 11.57 3.99
C ARG A 30 -6.31 12.34 3.59
N HIS A 31 -6.56 13.42 4.28
CA HIS A 31 -7.68 14.31 4.02
C HIS A 31 -7.14 15.64 3.50
N TYR A 32 -7.66 16.07 2.36
CA TYR A 32 -7.32 17.35 1.77
C TYR A 32 -8.60 18.14 1.52
N GLU A 33 -8.59 19.41 1.89
CA GLU A 33 -9.66 20.32 1.51
C GLU A 33 -9.23 21.11 0.28
N THR A 34 -10.12 21.19 -0.71
CA THR A 34 -9.92 21.91 -1.96
C THR A 34 -11.11 22.83 -2.24
N GLY A 35 -10.87 23.93 -2.99
CA GLY A 35 -11.88 24.92 -3.29
C GLY A 35 -12.02 25.98 -2.20
N ASN A 36 -12.96 26.92 -2.40
CA ASN A 36 -13.27 28.00 -1.48
C ASN A 36 -14.73 27.88 -1.01
N TYR A 37 -14.98 28.35 0.19
CA TYR A 37 -16.35 28.43 0.72
C TYR A 37 -17.26 29.24 -0.24
N PRO A 38 -18.50 28.78 -0.56
CA PRO A 38 -19.19 27.58 -0.01
C PRO A 38 -18.96 26.29 -0.82
N GLU A 39 -18.09 26.27 -1.80
CA GLU A 39 -17.89 25.13 -2.73
C GLU A 39 -16.64 24.28 -2.37
N ASN A 40 -16.21 24.33 -1.12
CA ASN A 40 -15.13 23.49 -0.65
C ASN A 40 -15.49 22.00 -0.68
N LYS A 41 -14.51 21.16 -1.05
CA LYS A 41 -14.65 19.69 -1.10
C LYS A 41 -13.55 19.05 -0.27
N THR A 42 -13.89 18.00 0.46
CA THR A 42 -12.90 17.16 1.13
C THR A 42 -12.57 15.95 0.25
N VAL A 43 -11.29 15.79 -0.05
CA VAL A 43 -10.76 14.63 -0.78
C VAL A 43 -10.12 13.67 0.20
N HIS A 44 -10.55 12.43 0.19
CA HIS A 44 -9.99 11.33 0.97
C HIS A 44 -9.02 10.54 0.10
N PHE A 45 -7.73 10.62 0.41
CA PHE A 45 -6.70 10.03 -0.41
C PHE A 45 -6.03 8.84 0.30
N PRO A 46 -6.32 7.59 -0.13
CA PRO A 46 -5.73 6.41 0.47
C PRO A 46 -4.29 6.23 0.00
N MET A 47 -3.36 6.10 0.93
CA MET A 47 -1.95 5.86 0.66
C MET A 47 -1.49 4.53 1.25
N SER A 48 -0.85 3.72 0.43
CA SER A 48 -0.26 2.44 0.80
C SER A 48 0.99 2.18 -0.05
N CYS A 49 1.61 1.01 0.08
CA CYS A 49 2.67 0.60 -0.83
C CYS A 49 2.14 0.49 -2.27
N MET A 50 2.88 1.06 -3.21
CA MET A 50 2.54 1.07 -4.64
C MET A 50 3.08 -0.16 -5.39
N HIS A 51 3.85 -1.02 -4.74
CA HIS A 51 4.47 -2.20 -5.36
C HIS A 51 5.17 -1.89 -6.69
N CYS A 52 5.93 -0.79 -6.72
CA CYS A 52 6.56 -0.22 -7.91
C CYS A 52 7.32 -1.26 -8.75
N GLU A 53 7.31 -1.08 -10.07
CA GLU A 53 8.15 -1.88 -10.96
C GLU A 53 9.63 -1.56 -10.73
N GLU A 54 9.98 -0.28 -10.67
CA GLU A 54 11.31 0.22 -10.34
C GLU A 54 11.36 0.58 -8.84
N ALA A 55 11.43 -0.45 -8.00
CA ALA A 55 11.29 -0.29 -6.55
C ALA A 55 12.60 0.19 -5.90
N ALA A 56 12.81 1.50 -5.77
CA ALA A 56 13.97 2.08 -5.10
C ALA A 56 14.23 1.50 -3.71
N CYS A 57 13.17 1.16 -2.99
CA CYS A 57 13.25 0.54 -1.67
C CYS A 57 13.84 -0.89 -1.67
N VAL A 58 13.86 -1.56 -2.81
CA VAL A 58 14.57 -2.83 -3.02
C VAL A 58 16.04 -2.55 -3.27
N THR A 59 16.34 -1.62 -4.19
CA THR A 59 17.70 -1.27 -4.60
C THR A 59 18.59 -0.79 -3.43
N VAL A 60 18.01 -0.03 -2.49
CA VAL A 60 18.78 0.52 -1.35
C VAL A 60 18.91 -0.44 -0.18
N CYS A 61 18.33 -1.63 -0.25
CA CYS A 61 18.37 -2.57 0.87
C CYS A 61 19.72 -3.30 0.94
N PRO A 62 20.55 -3.04 1.97
CA PRO A 62 21.91 -3.60 2.02
C PRO A 62 21.94 -5.12 2.31
N THR A 63 20.87 -5.65 2.92
CA THR A 63 20.75 -7.06 3.27
C THR A 63 19.95 -7.88 2.26
N GLY A 64 19.33 -7.23 1.25
CA GLY A 64 18.39 -7.88 0.36
C GLY A 64 17.07 -8.30 1.03
N ALA A 65 16.79 -7.82 2.24
CA ALA A 65 15.54 -8.09 2.94
C ALA A 65 14.33 -7.54 2.20
N SER A 66 14.45 -6.35 1.58
CA SER A 66 13.43 -5.81 0.70
C SER A 66 13.63 -6.39 -0.70
N TYR A 67 12.64 -7.08 -1.22
CA TYR A 67 12.73 -7.76 -2.50
C TYR A 67 11.42 -7.66 -3.30
N LYS A 68 11.51 -7.87 -4.59
CA LYS A 68 10.37 -7.99 -5.49
C LYS A 68 10.25 -9.45 -5.91
N ARG A 69 9.06 -10.01 -5.79
CA ARG A 69 8.76 -11.37 -6.22
C ARG A 69 8.82 -11.44 -7.75
N GLU A 70 9.37 -12.52 -8.26
CA GLU A 70 9.47 -12.74 -9.72
C GLU A 70 8.13 -13.16 -10.32
N GLU A 71 7.29 -13.85 -9.52
CA GLU A 71 6.04 -14.46 -10.00
C GLU A 71 4.93 -13.44 -10.26
N ASP A 72 4.90 -12.35 -9.49
CA ASP A 72 3.77 -11.41 -9.50
C ASP A 72 4.18 -9.94 -9.30
N GLY A 73 5.47 -9.68 -9.15
CA GLY A 73 5.99 -8.34 -8.95
C GLY A 73 5.65 -7.71 -7.59
N ILE A 74 5.07 -8.45 -6.66
CA ILE A 74 4.76 -7.92 -5.33
C ILE A 74 6.05 -7.65 -4.56
N VAL A 75 6.20 -6.43 -4.05
CA VAL A 75 7.36 -6.06 -3.23
C VAL A 75 7.10 -6.46 -1.79
N LEU A 76 8.01 -7.22 -1.19
CA LEU A 76 7.92 -7.71 0.19
C LEU A 76 9.17 -7.34 1.01
N VAL A 77 9.13 -7.65 2.29
CA VAL A 77 10.25 -7.58 3.23
C VAL A 77 10.35 -8.92 3.94
N ASP A 78 11.54 -9.49 3.90
CA ASP A 78 11.90 -10.67 4.66
C ASP A 78 12.33 -10.21 6.07
N PRO A 79 11.57 -10.54 7.11
CA PRO A 79 11.86 -10.08 8.47
C PRO A 79 13.16 -10.69 9.03
N GLU A 80 13.55 -11.89 8.59
CA GLU A 80 14.75 -12.57 9.08
C GLU A 80 16.04 -11.89 8.57
N LYS A 81 15.97 -11.26 7.39
CA LYS A 81 17.09 -10.51 6.81
C LYS A 81 17.07 -9.03 7.14
N CYS A 82 15.95 -8.51 7.64
CA CYS A 82 15.81 -7.09 7.91
C CYS A 82 16.54 -6.68 9.17
N MET A 83 17.43 -5.70 9.05
CA MET A 83 18.20 -5.14 10.16
C MET A 83 17.64 -3.82 10.70
N GLY A 84 16.47 -3.36 10.23
CA GLY A 84 15.82 -2.15 10.71
C GLY A 84 16.50 -0.82 10.36
N CYS A 85 17.34 -0.75 9.35
CA CYS A 85 18.19 0.42 9.03
C CYS A 85 17.42 1.62 8.43
N ASN A 86 16.14 1.51 8.12
CA ASN A 86 15.26 2.55 7.56
C ASN A 86 15.61 3.07 6.14
N TYR A 87 16.66 2.63 5.47
CA TYR A 87 17.01 3.13 4.14
C TYR A 87 15.87 2.99 3.14
N CYS A 88 15.13 1.89 3.19
CA CYS A 88 13.98 1.68 2.32
C CYS A 88 12.78 2.59 2.66
N ALA A 89 12.66 3.10 3.89
CA ALA A 89 11.67 4.09 4.25
C ALA A 89 12.04 5.47 3.70
N TRP A 90 13.32 5.85 3.77
CA TRP A 90 13.82 7.10 3.21
C TRP A 90 13.75 7.14 1.68
N ALA A 91 13.96 6.00 1.03
CA ALA A 91 13.87 5.88 -0.42
C ALA A 91 12.43 5.83 -0.97
N CYS A 92 11.42 5.65 -0.11
CA CYS A 92 10.03 5.53 -0.52
C CYS A 92 9.33 6.90 -0.57
N PRO A 93 8.99 7.44 -1.75
CA PRO A 93 8.33 8.75 -1.83
C PRO A 93 6.88 8.72 -1.33
N TYR A 94 6.31 7.53 -1.21
CA TYR A 94 4.92 7.32 -0.79
C TYR A 94 4.77 7.20 0.74
N GLY A 95 5.88 7.19 1.50
CA GLY A 95 5.86 6.99 2.95
C GLY A 95 5.20 5.67 3.37
N ALA A 96 5.36 4.62 2.55
CA ALA A 96 4.63 3.37 2.71
C ALA A 96 5.41 2.30 3.50
N ARG A 97 6.43 2.69 4.25
CA ARG A 97 7.26 1.77 5.04
C ARG A 97 7.44 2.30 6.44
N GLU A 98 7.24 1.45 7.41
CA GLU A 98 7.34 1.77 8.82
C GLU A 98 8.19 0.75 9.56
N LEU A 99 9.00 1.24 10.49
CA LEU A 99 9.75 0.38 11.39
C LEU A 99 8.81 -0.10 12.50
N ASP A 100 8.64 -1.40 12.58
CA ASP A 100 8.07 -2.01 13.78
C ASP A 100 9.12 -1.97 14.89
N ARG A 101 8.86 -1.18 15.91
CA ARG A 101 9.83 -0.95 16.99
C ARG A 101 9.95 -2.14 17.93
N GLU A 102 8.93 -2.99 18.01
CA GLU A 102 8.93 -4.17 18.87
C GLU A 102 9.74 -5.30 18.23
N GLU A 103 9.52 -5.52 16.93
CA GLU A 103 10.24 -6.56 16.20
C GLU A 103 11.58 -6.07 15.62
N GLY A 104 11.82 -4.76 15.58
CA GLY A 104 13.03 -4.17 15.00
C GLY A 104 13.13 -4.31 13.48
N VAL A 105 12.04 -4.61 12.79
CA VAL A 105 12.02 -4.88 11.35
C VAL A 105 11.11 -3.90 10.60
N MET A 106 11.40 -3.70 9.34
CA MET A 106 10.58 -2.85 8.47
C MET A 106 9.32 -3.59 8.03
N LYS A 107 8.17 -2.95 8.17
CA LYS A 107 6.88 -3.47 7.72
C LYS A 107 6.23 -2.55 6.69
N LYS A 108 5.38 -3.12 5.85
CA LYS A 108 4.61 -2.42 4.83
C LYS A 108 3.44 -3.27 4.34
N CYS A 109 2.57 -2.69 3.53
CA CYS A 109 1.53 -3.44 2.84
C CYS A 109 2.13 -4.59 2.01
N THR A 110 1.63 -5.80 2.23
CA THR A 110 2.04 -7.03 1.53
C THR A 110 1.14 -7.39 0.36
N LEU A 111 0.17 -6.53 0.02
CA LEU A 111 -0.95 -6.83 -0.87
C LEU A 111 -1.78 -8.06 -0.40
N CYS A 112 -1.67 -8.42 0.87
CA CYS A 112 -2.25 -9.62 1.47
C CYS A 112 -1.88 -10.90 0.68
N VAL A 113 -0.59 -11.04 0.33
CA VAL A 113 -0.07 -12.15 -0.50
C VAL A 113 -0.48 -13.52 0.03
N ASP A 114 -0.51 -13.67 1.35
CA ASP A 114 -0.98 -14.86 2.05
C ASP A 114 -2.46 -15.17 1.79
N ARG A 115 -3.30 -14.13 1.62
CA ARG A 115 -4.73 -14.26 1.41
C ARG A 115 -5.09 -14.42 -0.06
N ILE A 116 -4.47 -13.65 -0.96
CA ILE A 116 -4.81 -13.68 -2.39
C ILE A 116 -4.46 -15.01 -3.04
N TYR A 117 -3.50 -15.75 -2.46
CA TYR A 117 -3.09 -17.09 -2.90
C TYR A 117 -3.61 -18.23 -2.01
N ASP A 118 -4.45 -17.94 -1.01
CA ASP A 118 -5.01 -19.00 -0.17
C ASP A 118 -6.05 -19.81 -0.94
N GLU A 119 -5.69 -21.03 -1.31
CA GLU A 119 -6.57 -21.94 -2.05
C GLU A 119 -7.77 -22.42 -1.24
N LYS A 120 -7.74 -22.27 0.09
CA LYS A 120 -8.87 -22.61 0.97
C LYS A 120 -9.99 -21.59 0.86
N LEU A 121 -9.70 -20.38 0.38
CA LEU A 121 -10.69 -19.35 0.18
C LEU A 121 -11.35 -19.48 -1.20
N PRO A 122 -12.65 -19.17 -1.30
CA PRO A 122 -13.32 -19.02 -2.60
C PRO A 122 -12.61 -17.94 -3.46
N LYS A 123 -12.56 -18.10 -4.77
CA LYS A 123 -11.92 -17.12 -5.67
C LYS A 123 -12.43 -15.67 -5.47
N SER A 124 -13.72 -15.50 -5.17
CA SER A 124 -14.32 -14.19 -4.90
C SER A 124 -13.75 -13.50 -3.64
N GLU A 125 -13.20 -14.26 -2.72
CA GLU A 125 -12.62 -13.78 -1.46
C GLU A 125 -11.10 -13.66 -1.48
N ARG A 126 -10.43 -14.14 -2.54
CA ARG A 126 -8.98 -14.02 -2.73
C ARG A 126 -8.60 -12.59 -3.14
N LYS A 127 -8.95 -11.64 -2.31
CA LYS A 127 -8.71 -10.20 -2.51
C LYS A 127 -8.05 -9.60 -1.27
N PRO A 128 -7.27 -8.53 -1.42
CA PRO A 128 -6.72 -7.82 -0.26
C PRO A 128 -7.80 -7.38 0.73
N ALA A 129 -7.49 -7.45 2.02
CA ALA A 129 -8.44 -7.09 3.08
C ALA A 129 -9.01 -5.67 2.91
N CYS A 130 -8.18 -4.70 2.48
CA CYS A 130 -8.61 -3.32 2.25
C CYS A 130 -9.60 -3.17 1.08
N VAL A 131 -9.63 -4.10 0.14
CA VAL A 131 -10.63 -4.15 -0.93
C VAL A 131 -11.94 -4.70 -0.38
N MET A 132 -11.85 -5.82 0.35
CA MET A 132 -13.03 -6.49 0.92
C MET A 132 -13.78 -5.66 1.96
N THR A 133 -13.06 -4.84 2.71
CA THR A 133 -13.63 -4.02 3.79
C THR A 133 -13.96 -2.59 3.40
N CYS A 134 -13.74 -2.21 2.14
CA CYS A 134 -14.02 -0.84 1.68
C CYS A 134 -15.54 -0.59 1.61
N PRO A 135 -16.10 0.28 2.46
CA PRO A 135 -17.56 0.46 2.51
C PRO A 135 -18.11 1.18 1.27
N THR A 136 -17.26 1.91 0.57
CA THR A 136 -17.65 2.66 -0.65
C THR A 136 -17.28 1.92 -1.93
N SER A 137 -16.73 0.71 -1.84
CA SER A 137 -16.24 -0.07 -2.99
C SER A 137 -15.29 0.73 -3.91
N ALA A 138 -14.52 1.65 -3.33
CA ALA A 138 -13.61 2.53 -4.08
C ALA A 138 -12.26 1.87 -4.44
N ARG A 139 -12.08 0.59 -4.09
CA ARG A 139 -10.85 -0.15 -4.34
C ARG A 139 -11.12 -1.34 -5.23
N TYR A 140 -10.33 -1.45 -6.27
CA TYR A 140 -10.35 -2.57 -7.20
C TYR A 140 -9.08 -3.40 -7.02
N PHE A 141 -9.16 -4.68 -7.33
CA PHE A 141 -8.03 -5.60 -7.30
C PHE A 141 -8.16 -6.60 -8.44
N GLY A 142 -7.07 -6.83 -9.14
CA GLY A 142 -6.99 -7.77 -10.24
C GLY A 142 -5.64 -7.72 -10.92
N ASP A 143 -5.55 -8.35 -12.06
CA ASP A 143 -4.36 -8.43 -12.89
C ASP A 143 -4.46 -7.40 -14.02
N PHE A 144 -3.47 -6.53 -14.15
CA PHE A 144 -3.39 -5.56 -15.25
C PHE A 144 -2.93 -6.19 -16.57
N ASP A 145 -2.29 -7.35 -16.53
CA ASP A 145 -1.87 -8.08 -17.74
C ASP A 145 -3.07 -8.81 -18.39
N ASP A 146 -4.16 -9.02 -17.64
CA ASP A 146 -5.43 -9.48 -18.21
C ASP A 146 -6.27 -8.27 -18.67
N PRO A 147 -6.41 -8.04 -19.98
CA PRO A 147 -7.21 -6.92 -20.51
C PRO A 147 -8.70 -7.02 -20.17
N ASN A 148 -9.19 -8.22 -19.84
CA ASN A 148 -10.57 -8.44 -19.44
C ASN A 148 -10.79 -8.30 -17.93
N SER A 149 -9.75 -8.11 -17.15
CA SER A 149 -9.87 -7.89 -15.72
C SER A 149 -10.65 -6.61 -15.39
N GLU A 150 -11.29 -6.58 -14.22
CA GLU A 150 -12.02 -5.41 -13.74
C GLU A 150 -11.10 -4.18 -13.61
N VAL A 151 -9.87 -4.38 -13.11
CA VAL A 151 -8.91 -3.27 -12.92
C VAL A 151 -8.45 -2.68 -14.24
N SER A 152 -8.20 -3.51 -15.27
CA SER A 152 -7.78 -3.03 -16.60
C SER A 152 -8.88 -2.20 -17.26
N ARG A 153 -10.13 -2.69 -17.21
CA ARG A 153 -11.29 -1.95 -17.75
C ARG A 153 -11.53 -0.65 -17.02
N VAL A 154 -11.63 -0.67 -15.69
CA VAL A 154 -11.91 0.53 -14.91
C VAL A 154 -10.78 1.56 -15.02
N SER A 155 -9.53 1.10 -15.08
CA SER A 155 -8.37 1.99 -15.28
C SER A 155 -8.40 2.66 -16.64
N SER A 156 -8.76 1.91 -17.70
CA SER A 156 -8.91 2.47 -19.05
C SER A 156 -10.06 3.47 -19.14
N ASP A 157 -11.21 3.11 -18.59
CA ASP A 157 -12.44 3.92 -18.70
C ASP A 157 -12.37 5.21 -17.89
N ARG A 158 -11.69 5.20 -16.75
CA ARG A 158 -11.61 6.32 -15.82
C ARG A 158 -10.25 7.02 -15.79
N GLY A 159 -9.34 6.64 -16.68
CA GLY A 159 -8.01 7.25 -16.78
C GLY A 159 -7.15 7.04 -15.52
N GLY A 160 -6.73 5.81 -15.27
CA GLY A 160 -5.86 5.48 -14.15
C GLY A 160 -4.53 6.24 -14.21
N GLN A 161 -4.18 6.92 -13.11
CA GLN A 161 -3.00 7.79 -13.02
C GLN A 161 -1.97 7.25 -12.05
N ASP A 162 -0.71 7.47 -12.37
CA ASP A 162 0.42 7.17 -11.49
C ASP A 162 0.63 8.30 -10.49
N LEU A 163 0.77 7.94 -9.23
CA LEU A 163 1.17 8.90 -8.21
C LEU A 163 2.68 9.19 -8.35
N PHE A 164 3.05 10.47 -8.51
CA PHE A 164 4.44 10.90 -8.72
C PHE A 164 5.12 10.23 -9.92
N ALA A 165 4.44 10.23 -11.07
CA ALA A 165 4.94 9.61 -12.31
C ALA A 165 6.32 10.13 -12.72
N GLU A 166 6.62 11.42 -12.42
CA GLU A 166 7.88 12.08 -12.70
C GLU A 166 9.10 11.47 -12.00
N LEU A 167 8.90 10.70 -10.94
CA LEU A 167 9.99 10.03 -10.22
C LEU A 167 10.48 8.75 -10.92
N GLY A 168 9.74 8.24 -11.89
CA GLY A 168 10.13 7.07 -12.69
C GLY A 168 10.07 5.73 -11.97
N TYR A 169 9.47 5.64 -10.78
CA TYR A 169 9.36 4.39 -10.03
C TYR A 169 8.29 3.44 -10.54
N LYS A 170 7.48 3.86 -11.50
CA LYS A 170 6.42 3.08 -12.13
C LYS A 170 5.52 2.37 -11.12
N PRO A 171 4.71 3.10 -10.34
CA PRO A 171 3.80 2.49 -9.38
C PRO A 171 2.79 1.59 -10.08
N VAL A 172 2.59 0.38 -9.55
CA VAL A 172 1.59 -0.56 -10.10
C VAL A 172 0.17 -0.13 -9.71
N ASN A 173 -0.01 0.37 -8.48
CA ASN A 173 -1.31 0.91 -8.07
C ASN A 173 -1.61 2.21 -8.81
N LYS A 174 -2.80 2.28 -9.42
CA LYS A 174 -3.28 3.45 -10.14
C LYS A 174 -4.36 4.16 -9.32
N TYR A 175 -4.41 5.47 -9.44
CA TYR A 175 -5.48 6.30 -8.89
C TYR A 175 -6.45 6.70 -9.99
N LEU A 176 -7.72 6.56 -9.71
CA LEU A 176 -8.80 6.92 -10.64
C LEU A 176 -9.30 8.33 -10.30
N SER A 177 -9.64 9.08 -11.33
CA SER A 177 -10.34 10.36 -11.14
C SER A 177 -11.70 10.15 -10.49
N PRO A 178 -12.13 11.06 -9.61
CA PRO A 178 -13.42 10.99 -8.94
C PRO A 178 -14.62 11.01 -9.90
#